data_ea39d0e3e8cf8b0376a0f9e2befc2ff9
#
_entry.id   ea39d0e3e8cf8b0376a0f9e2befc2ff9
#
_cell.length_a   1.000
_cell.length_b   1.000
_cell.length_c   1.000
_cell.angle_alpha   90.00
_cell.angle_beta   90.00
_cell.angle_gamma   90.00
#
_symmetry.space_group_name_H-M   'P 1'
#
loop_
_entity.id
_entity.type
_entity.pdbx_description
1 polymer ?
#
loop_
_entity_poly.entity_id
_entity_poly.type
_entity_poly.pdbx_seq_one_letter_code
_entity_poly.pdbx_strand_id
1 'polypeptide(L)'
;MPEDENFDVTPWDVEGNVDYKKLIEKFGTERIAQGLKKEIRDQANEDHIYLKRDYFFSHRDLDKVLEENKDGDGFFLYTGVGPSGPMHIGHIVPFYFSKWLQDKFDVNLYIQVTDDERYWTGDGTMDEIDDYAEQNIMDIAAVGLDPDKTFIFRNREYMGNMYDAAVKISKQINFSVASGVFGFNSSTNIGMVFYPAIQMIPTFFEEKRCLIPAAIDQDTYWRAQRDIAEKLGHYKAAQIHSKFIPALTGPKGKMSSSKPKDAIMLDDNPEEVREKVMQRAYSGGQVTRKEQEEKGADLSVDVAYQWLKNLFLEDDGRIEEIGRKYSEGDMLTGEVKEILVEKLNEFLSKHQKRKEEKGKELKEKMMYEGNLAKKMWDREIKI
;
A
#
# COMPACT_ATOMS: atom_id res chain seq x y z
N MET A 1 3.83 -4.25 -36.51
CA MET A 1 4.27 -3.36 -35.42
C MET A 1 3.61 -3.88 -34.18
N PRO A 2 4.30 -4.14 -33.06
CA PRO A 2 3.63 -4.52 -31.82
C PRO A 2 2.77 -3.32 -31.41
N GLU A 3 1.51 -3.58 -31.14
CA GLU A 3 0.59 -2.63 -30.54
C GLU A 3 1.24 -2.12 -29.25
N ASP A 4 1.45 -0.81 -29.12
CA ASP A 4 1.78 -0.17 -27.86
C ASP A 4 0.65 -0.50 -26.89
N GLU A 5 0.84 -1.47 -26.01
CA GLU A 5 -0.08 -1.78 -24.95
C GLU A 5 -0.14 -0.54 -24.04
N ASN A 6 -1.11 0.33 -24.31
CA ASN A 6 -1.38 1.49 -23.50
C ASN A 6 -1.87 1.00 -22.13
N PHE A 7 -1.11 1.30 -21.09
CA PHE A 7 -1.58 1.23 -19.72
C PHE A 7 -1.79 2.64 -19.19
N ASP A 8 -2.84 2.84 -18.41
CA ASP A 8 -3.06 4.08 -17.67
C ASP A 8 -3.00 3.85 -16.17
N VAL A 9 -2.33 4.78 -15.48
CA VAL A 9 -2.13 4.73 -14.03
C VAL A 9 -2.41 6.12 -13.49
N THR A 10 -3.49 6.20 -12.72
CA THR A 10 -3.90 7.37 -11.95
C THR A 10 -4.04 7.00 -10.48
N PRO A 11 -4.14 7.95 -9.54
CA PRO A 11 -4.36 7.63 -8.13
C PRO A 11 -5.62 6.79 -7.86
N TRP A 12 -6.59 6.84 -8.76
CA TRP A 12 -7.89 6.18 -8.59
C TRP A 12 -8.04 4.88 -9.40
N ASP A 13 -7.36 4.77 -10.56
CA ASP A 13 -7.53 3.62 -11.45
C ASP A 13 -6.23 3.17 -12.13
N VAL A 14 -6.15 1.86 -12.43
CA VAL A 14 -5.03 1.20 -13.11
C VAL A 14 -5.56 0.24 -14.14
N GLU A 15 -5.32 0.54 -15.41
CA GLU A 15 -5.75 -0.29 -16.53
C GLU A 15 -4.55 -0.79 -17.36
N GLY A 16 -4.69 -1.99 -17.92
CA GLY A 16 -3.70 -2.60 -18.83
C GLY A 16 -2.59 -3.39 -18.13
N ASN A 17 -1.61 -3.80 -18.90
CA ASN A 17 -0.44 -4.54 -18.42
C ASN A 17 0.66 -3.54 -18.02
N VAL A 18 0.93 -3.43 -16.73
CA VAL A 18 1.79 -2.39 -16.15
C VAL A 18 3.27 -2.69 -16.41
N ASP A 19 3.93 -1.86 -17.24
CA ASP A 19 5.39 -1.86 -17.38
C ASP A 19 6.02 -0.94 -16.31
N TYR A 20 6.54 -1.54 -15.25
CA TYR A 20 7.14 -0.81 -14.14
C TYR A 20 8.42 -0.02 -14.50
N LYS A 21 9.12 -0.38 -15.59
CA LYS A 21 10.25 0.42 -16.07
C LYS A 21 9.77 1.72 -16.71
N LYS A 22 8.74 1.61 -17.57
CA LYS A 22 8.09 2.80 -18.15
C LYS A 22 7.44 3.68 -17.08
N LEU A 23 6.90 3.08 -16.00
CA LEU A 23 6.34 3.85 -14.88
C LEU A 23 7.41 4.68 -14.15
N ILE A 24 8.57 4.11 -13.86
CA ILE A 24 9.71 4.84 -13.26
C ILE A 24 10.04 6.07 -14.12
N GLU A 25 10.15 5.90 -15.44
CA GLU A 25 10.43 6.99 -16.38
C GLU A 25 9.30 8.02 -16.42
N LYS A 26 8.03 7.57 -16.54
CA LYS A 26 6.83 8.42 -16.60
C LYS A 26 6.68 9.29 -15.35
N PHE A 27 6.89 8.70 -14.17
CA PHE A 27 6.79 9.42 -12.90
C PHE A 27 8.09 10.14 -12.51
N GLY A 28 9.24 9.82 -13.13
CA GLY A 28 10.53 10.38 -12.77
C GLY A 28 10.97 9.98 -11.35
N THR A 29 10.67 8.74 -10.97
CA THR A 29 11.14 8.11 -9.72
C THR A 29 12.45 7.39 -9.96
N GLU A 30 13.10 6.90 -8.90
CA GLU A 30 14.35 6.15 -9.00
C GLU A 30 14.13 4.68 -8.61
N ARG A 31 14.81 3.76 -9.28
CA ARG A 31 14.79 2.36 -8.91
C ARG A 31 15.54 2.14 -7.60
N ILE A 32 15.02 1.31 -6.69
CA ILE A 32 15.77 0.87 -5.51
C ILE A 32 16.91 -0.03 -5.95
N ALA A 33 18.11 0.55 -6.06
CA ALA A 33 19.31 -0.15 -6.48
C ALA A 33 19.81 -1.12 -5.40
N GLN A 34 20.65 -2.10 -5.78
CA GLN A 34 21.17 -3.11 -4.84
C GLN A 34 21.97 -2.48 -3.68
N GLY A 35 22.67 -1.37 -3.93
CA GLY A 35 23.39 -0.62 -2.89
C GLY A 35 22.43 -0.08 -1.83
N LEU A 36 21.29 0.50 -2.25
CA LEU A 36 20.29 1.05 -1.35
C LEU A 36 19.55 -0.07 -0.58
N LYS A 37 19.23 -1.20 -1.23
CA LYS A 37 18.69 -2.38 -0.53
C LYS A 37 19.64 -2.91 0.55
N LYS A 38 20.94 -2.97 0.22
CA LYS A 38 21.95 -3.36 1.20
C LYS A 38 21.99 -2.40 2.38
N GLU A 39 21.90 -1.11 2.13
CA GLU A 39 21.90 -0.08 3.17
C GLU A 39 20.68 -0.18 4.09
N ILE A 40 19.47 -0.38 3.52
CA ILE A 40 18.25 -0.64 4.32
C ILE A 40 18.46 -1.87 5.21
N ARG A 41 18.92 -2.98 4.63
CA ARG A 41 19.17 -4.22 5.36
C ARG A 41 20.18 -4.03 6.49
N ASP A 42 21.27 -3.32 6.22
CA ASP A 42 22.36 -3.11 7.18
C ASP A 42 21.88 -2.24 8.36
N GLN A 43 21.02 -1.21 8.12
CA GLN A 43 20.42 -0.39 9.17
C GLN A 43 19.31 -1.13 9.93
N ALA A 44 18.46 -1.90 9.22
CA ALA A 44 17.39 -2.69 9.82
C ALA A 44 17.90 -3.96 10.53
N ASN A 45 19.15 -4.35 10.29
CA ASN A 45 19.74 -5.63 10.71
C ASN A 45 18.90 -6.85 10.27
N GLU A 46 18.15 -6.71 9.18
CA GLU A 46 17.28 -7.74 8.63
C GLU A 46 16.94 -7.44 7.16
N ASP A 47 16.78 -8.48 6.36
CA ASP A 47 16.29 -8.35 4.99
C ASP A 47 14.76 -8.55 4.96
N HIS A 48 14.07 -7.82 4.08
CA HIS A 48 12.62 -7.95 3.91
C HIS A 48 12.29 -8.51 2.53
N ILE A 49 11.41 -9.53 2.49
CA ILE A 49 11.00 -10.20 1.25
C ILE A 49 10.53 -9.22 0.17
N TYR A 50 9.78 -8.18 0.54
CA TYR A 50 9.25 -7.21 -0.42
C TYR A 50 10.33 -6.33 -1.07
N LEU A 51 11.44 -6.07 -0.37
CA LEU A 51 12.60 -5.36 -0.91
C LEU A 51 13.47 -6.31 -1.74
N LYS A 52 13.74 -7.49 -1.19
CA LYS A 52 14.57 -8.51 -1.83
C LYS A 52 14.06 -8.90 -3.21
N ARG A 53 12.74 -9.01 -3.37
CA ARG A 53 12.07 -9.48 -4.59
C ARG A 53 11.50 -8.36 -5.46
N ASP A 54 11.94 -7.11 -5.24
CA ASP A 54 11.48 -5.95 -6.01
C ASP A 54 9.94 -5.76 -5.99
N TYR A 55 9.25 -6.16 -4.92
CA TYR A 55 7.86 -5.79 -4.74
C TYR A 55 7.76 -4.29 -4.43
N PHE A 56 8.57 -3.78 -3.48
CA PHE A 56 8.92 -2.36 -3.44
C PHE A 56 10.10 -2.14 -4.38
N PHE A 57 9.93 -1.34 -5.42
CA PHE A 57 10.81 -1.32 -6.57
C PHE A 57 11.38 0.06 -6.92
N SER A 58 10.71 1.13 -6.51
CA SER A 58 11.16 2.51 -6.78
C SER A 58 11.00 3.41 -5.57
N HIS A 59 11.64 4.57 -5.61
CA HIS A 59 11.62 5.53 -4.51
C HIS A 59 11.80 6.98 -4.97
N ARG A 60 11.57 7.90 -4.01
CA ARG A 60 12.06 9.28 -4.02
C ARG A 60 12.74 9.58 -2.71
N ASP A 61 13.97 10.08 -2.74
CA ASP A 61 14.74 10.52 -1.56
C ASP A 61 14.85 9.47 -0.41
N LEU A 62 14.73 8.16 -0.70
CA LEU A 62 14.94 7.11 0.30
C LEU A 62 16.39 7.07 0.78
N ASP A 63 17.33 7.38 -0.09
CA ASP A 63 18.74 7.57 0.23
C ASP A 63 18.94 8.64 1.31
N LYS A 64 18.27 9.79 1.20
CA LYS A 64 18.32 10.85 2.20
C LYS A 64 17.70 10.44 3.54
N VAL A 65 16.59 9.65 3.51
CA VAL A 65 16.00 9.09 4.73
C VAL A 65 17.01 8.24 5.48
N LEU A 66 17.74 7.38 4.78
CA LEU A 66 18.72 6.50 5.39
C LEU A 66 19.95 7.25 5.89
N GLU A 67 20.40 8.28 5.18
CA GLU A 67 21.48 9.16 5.60
C GLU A 67 21.09 9.93 6.88
N GLU A 68 19.95 10.61 6.88
CA GLU A 68 19.42 11.33 8.04
C GLU A 68 19.20 10.42 9.26
N ASN A 69 18.78 9.17 9.02
CA ASN A 69 18.64 8.19 10.10
C ASN A 69 19.97 7.78 10.71
N LYS A 70 21.04 7.63 9.92
CA LYS A 70 22.41 7.36 10.40
C LYS A 70 22.95 8.50 11.25
N ASP A 71 22.64 9.74 10.85
CA ASP A 71 23.10 10.95 11.53
C ASP A 71 22.35 11.23 12.85
N GLY A 72 21.29 10.44 13.11
CA GLY A 72 20.49 10.51 14.35
C GLY A 72 19.28 11.44 14.26
N ASP A 73 19.04 12.08 13.11
CA ASP A 73 17.88 12.92 12.89
C ASP A 73 16.58 12.08 12.79
N GLY A 74 16.72 10.87 12.27
CA GLY A 74 15.61 9.92 12.11
C GLY A 74 14.60 10.38 11.07
N PHE A 75 13.50 9.64 10.97
CA PHE A 75 12.38 9.92 10.07
C PHE A 75 11.07 9.48 10.74
N PHE A 76 9.94 9.66 10.08
CA PHE A 76 8.67 9.08 10.49
C PHE A 76 7.92 8.53 9.29
N LEU A 77 6.94 7.68 9.53
CA LEU A 77 6.14 7.02 8.50
C LEU A 77 4.76 7.65 8.39
N TYR A 78 4.26 7.72 7.18
CA TYR A 78 2.88 8.07 6.90
C TYR A 78 2.32 7.17 5.79
N THR A 79 1.10 6.73 5.96
CA THR A 79 0.30 6.08 4.91
C THR A 79 -1.18 6.37 5.14
N GLY A 80 -2.05 5.89 4.25
CA GLY A 80 -3.47 6.15 4.39
C GLY A 80 -4.34 5.14 3.65
N VAL A 81 -5.65 5.22 3.89
CA VAL A 81 -6.67 4.43 3.23
C VAL A 81 -7.96 5.21 3.05
N GLY A 82 -8.56 5.10 1.85
CA GLY A 82 -9.92 5.53 1.61
C GLY A 82 -10.91 4.40 1.93
N PRO A 83 -11.86 4.59 2.86
CA PRO A 83 -12.79 3.53 3.28
C PRO A 83 -13.87 3.28 2.20
N SER A 84 -13.50 2.55 1.15
CA SER A 84 -14.34 2.29 -0.02
C SER A 84 -15.09 0.95 0.02
N GLY A 85 -14.90 0.15 1.07
CA GLY A 85 -15.47 -1.17 1.27
C GLY A 85 -14.62 -2.04 2.18
N PRO A 86 -14.94 -3.33 2.33
CA PRO A 86 -14.11 -4.27 3.08
C PRO A 86 -12.69 -4.36 2.52
N MET A 87 -11.71 -4.54 3.40
CA MET A 87 -10.30 -4.66 2.97
C MET A 87 -10.00 -6.04 2.38
N HIS A 88 -9.12 -6.05 1.40
CA HIS A 88 -8.51 -7.25 0.82
C HIS A 88 -6.98 -7.22 1.02
N ILE A 89 -6.30 -8.32 0.71
CA ILE A 89 -4.84 -8.41 0.91
C ILE A 89 -4.05 -7.32 0.17
N GLY A 90 -4.56 -6.81 -0.95
CA GLY A 90 -3.94 -5.69 -1.66
C GLY A 90 -3.85 -4.40 -0.85
N HIS A 91 -4.82 -4.17 0.03
CA HIS A 91 -4.83 -3.01 0.92
C HIS A 91 -3.89 -3.20 2.13
N ILE A 92 -3.81 -4.42 2.67
CA ILE A 92 -3.13 -4.62 3.95
C ILE A 92 -1.61 -4.82 3.83
N VAL A 93 -1.12 -5.26 2.68
CA VAL A 93 0.32 -5.51 2.45
C VAL A 93 1.20 -4.28 2.72
N PRO A 94 0.84 -3.05 2.28
CA PRO A 94 1.60 -1.85 2.62
C PRO A 94 1.67 -1.58 4.13
N PHE A 95 0.62 -1.92 4.89
CA PHE A 95 0.63 -1.75 6.35
C PHE A 95 1.55 -2.77 7.04
N TYR A 96 1.65 -4.00 6.55
CA TYR A 96 2.63 -4.97 7.06
C TYR A 96 4.07 -4.53 6.76
N PHE A 97 4.31 -3.91 5.63
CA PHE A 97 5.62 -3.32 5.33
C PHE A 97 5.91 -2.10 6.22
N SER A 98 4.91 -1.24 6.45
CA SER A 98 5.03 -0.12 7.38
C SER A 98 5.30 -0.57 8.80
N LYS A 99 4.68 -1.69 9.23
CA LYS A 99 4.98 -2.34 10.51
C LYS A 99 6.45 -2.75 10.60
N TRP A 100 6.97 -3.43 9.58
CA TRP A 100 8.38 -3.84 9.56
C TRP A 100 9.32 -2.62 9.67
N LEU A 101 9.04 -1.56 8.92
CA LEU A 101 9.81 -0.30 9.02
C LEU A 101 9.71 0.30 10.42
N GLN A 102 8.51 0.35 11.00
CA GLN A 102 8.29 0.85 12.36
C GLN A 102 9.10 0.07 13.40
N ASP A 103 9.03 -1.26 13.34
CA ASP A 103 9.73 -2.15 14.29
C ASP A 103 11.26 -2.04 14.16
N LYS A 104 11.79 -1.90 12.94
CA LYS A 104 13.23 -1.92 12.68
C LYS A 104 13.91 -0.57 12.91
N PHE A 105 13.21 0.52 12.65
CA PHE A 105 13.75 1.86 12.78
C PHE A 105 13.22 2.60 14.01
N ASP A 106 12.32 1.99 14.77
CA ASP A 106 11.74 2.54 16.01
C ASP A 106 11.08 3.92 15.82
N VAL A 107 10.34 4.10 14.72
CA VAL A 107 9.76 5.37 14.25
C VAL A 107 8.25 5.46 14.47
N ASN A 108 7.72 6.68 14.53
CA ASN A 108 6.30 6.92 14.55
C ASN A 108 5.65 6.63 13.20
N LEU A 109 4.40 6.15 13.24
CA LEU A 109 3.57 5.90 12.07
C LEU A 109 2.24 6.63 12.19
N TYR A 110 1.92 7.42 11.17
CA TYR A 110 0.65 8.14 11.04
C TYR A 110 -0.19 7.51 9.93
N ILE A 111 -1.44 7.20 10.25
CA ILE A 111 -2.36 6.53 9.32
C ILE A 111 -3.62 7.38 9.16
N GLN A 112 -3.79 7.91 7.97
CA GLN A 112 -4.93 8.76 7.60
C GLN A 112 -6.05 7.91 7.00
N VAL A 113 -7.25 8.00 7.57
CA VAL A 113 -8.47 7.43 6.98
C VAL A 113 -9.24 8.56 6.30
N THR A 114 -9.30 8.52 4.96
CA THR A 114 -9.80 9.61 4.14
C THR A 114 -11.30 9.48 3.88
N ASP A 115 -12.06 9.56 4.96
CA ASP A 115 -13.52 9.40 4.95
C ASP A 115 -14.29 10.57 4.30
N ASP A 116 -13.66 11.74 4.20
CA ASP A 116 -14.12 12.90 3.44
C ASP A 116 -13.92 12.73 1.93
N GLU A 117 -12.71 12.34 1.52
CA GLU A 117 -12.38 12.08 0.11
C GLU A 117 -13.30 11.02 -0.48
N ARG A 118 -13.53 9.94 0.26
CA ARG A 118 -14.40 8.88 -0.19
C ARG A 118 -15.84 9.35 -0.43
N TYR A 119 -16.34 10.25 0.41
CA TYR A 119 -17.66 10.85 0.22
C TYR A 119 -17.72 11.74 -1.04
N TRP A 120 -16.65 12.50 -1.29
CA TRP A 120 -16.60 13.39 -2.46
C TRP A 120 -16.40 12.66 -3.79
N THR A 121 -15.80 11.48 -3.80
CA THR A 121 -15.51 10.70 -5.01
C THR A 121 -16.53 9.63 -5.34
N GLY A 122 -17.39 9.23 -4.40
CA GLY A 122 -18.29 8.09 -4.54
C GLY A 122 -19.77 8.45 -4.33
N ASP A 123 -20.61 7.45 -4.58
CA ASP A 123 -22.07 7.54 -4.40
C ASP A 123 -22.55 7.02 -3.02
N GLY A 124 -21.61 6.66 -2.13
CA GLY A 124 -21.92 6.15 -0.79
C GLY A 124 -22.48 7.23 0.16
N THR A 125 -23.32 6.82 1.10
CA THR A 125 -23.78 7.67 2.20
C THR A 125 -22.68 7.85 3.25
N MET A 126 -22.80 8.89 4.09
CA MET A 126 -21.88 9.10 5.22
C MET A 126 -21.87 7.91 6.18
N ASP A 127 -23.02 7.32 6.46
CA ASP A 127 -23.16 6.18 7.37
C ASP A 127 -22.45 4.94 6.83
N GLU A 128 -22.57 4.64 5.54
CA GLU A 128 -21.85 3.52 4.90
C GLU A 128 -20.33 3.73 4.94
N ILE A 129 -19.87 4.97 4.74
CA ILE A 129 -18.44 5.31 4.81
C ILE A 129 -17.94 5.18 6.25
N ASP A 130 -18.74 5.56 7.23
CA ASP A 130 -18.43 5.41 8.65
C ASP A 130 -18.29 3.94 9.03
N ASP A 131 -19.18 3.08 8.56
CA ASP A 131 -19.13 1.63 8.79
C ASP A 131 -17.86 1.01 8.15
N TYR A 132 -17.53 1.40 6.92
CA TYR A 132 -16.30 0.92 6.27
C TYR A 132 -15.05 1.47 6.95
N ALA A 133 -15.05 2.72 7.39
CA ALA A 133 -13.92 3.30 8.12
C ALA A 133 -13.67 2.52 9.41
N GLU A 134 -14.71 2.21 10.16
CA GLU A 134 -14.62 1.43 11.39
C GLU A 134 -14.05 0.02 11.14
N GLN A 135 -14.53 -0.68 10.12
CA GLN A 135 -14.05 -2.01 9.75
C GLN A 135 -12.56 -1.96 9.31
N ASN A 136 -12.22 -1.00 8.45
CA ASN A 136 -10.85 -0.86 7.94
C ASN A 136 -9.86 -0.50 9.06
N ILE A 137 -10.24 0.37 10.00
CA ILE A 137 -9.41 0.69 11.17
C ILE A 137 -9.16 -0.55 12.03
N MET A 138 -10.18 -1.39 12.22
CA MET A 138 -10.03 -2.66 12.94
C MET A 138 -9.03 -3.61 12.25
N ASP A 139 -9.09 -3.70 10.92
CA ASP A 139 -8.15 -4.50 10.13
C ASP A 139 -6.72 -3.93 10.21
N ILE A 140 -6.56 -2.62 10.13
CA ILE A 140 -5.26 -1.96 10.27
C ILE A 140 -4.69 -2.17 11.68
N ALA A 141 -5.50 -2.03 12.72
CA ALA A 141 -5.09 -2.29 14.10
C ALA A 141 -4.63 -3.74 14.29
N ALA A 142 -5.27 -4.69 13.60
CA ALA A 142 -4.90 -6.10 13.63
C ALA A 142 -3.56 -6.44 12.94
N VAL A 143 -2.92 -5.52 12.21
CA VAL A 143 -1.57 -5.71 11.67
C VAL A 143 -0.54 -5.93 12.79
N GLY A 144 -0.77 -5.33 13.96
CA GLY A 144 0.10 -5.44 15.14
C GLY A 144 1.18 -4.38 15.17
N LEU A 145 0.84 -3.19 14.74
CA LEU A 145 1.62 -1.96 14.89
C LEU A 145 1.86 -1.64 16.36
N ASP A 146 2.90 -0.87 16.66
CA ASP A 146 3.14 -0.36 18.03
C ASP A 146 2.07 0.69 18.38
N PRO A 147 1.19 0.42 19.36
CA PRO A 147 0.08 1.31 19.66
C PRO A 147 0.51 2.65 20.31
N ASP A 148 1.71 2.71 20.87
CA ASP A 148 2.25 3.94 21.46
C ASP A 148 2.99 4.82 20.44
N LYS A 149 3.33 4.27 19.27
CA LYS A 149 4.00 4.95 18.15
C LYS A 149 3.14 5.03 16.89
N THR A 150 1.88 4.64 16.96
CA THR A 150 0.93 4.73 15.85
C THR A 150 -0.20 5.68 16.19
N PHE A 151 -0.54 6.55 15.24
CA PHE A 151 -1.73 7.39 15.32
C PHE A 151 -2.59 7.17 14.07
N ILE A 152 -3.77 6.56 14.29
CA ILE A 152 -4.80 6.40 13.25
C ILE A 152 -5.85 7.49 13.47
N PHE A 153 -6.19 8.22 12.44
CA PHE A 153 -7.18 9.28 12.53
C PHE A 153 -8.07 9.34 11.28
N ARG A 154 -9.32 9.70 11.50
CA ARG A 154 -10.28 10.01 10.43
C ARG A 154 -10.21 11.49 10.10
N ASN A 155 -10.21 11.83 8.81
CA ASN A 155 -10.14 13.24 8.39
C ASN A 155 -11.25 14.08 9.01
N ARG A 156 -12.49 13.61 8.93
CA ARG A 156 -13.67 14.35 9.44
C ARG A 156 -13.61 14.60 10.95
N GLU A 157 -13.05 13.65 11.70
CA GLU A 157 -12.93 13.75 13.15
C GLU A 157 -11.76 14.66 13.57
N TYR A 158 -10.60 14.51 12.90
CA TYR A 158 -9.36 15.21 13.25
C TYR A 158 -9.19 16.57 12.54
N MET A 159 -10.14 16.95 11.66
CA MET A 159 -10.03 18.19 10.86
C MET A 159 -9.88 19.45 11.70
N GLY A 160 -10.49 19.51 12.88
CA GLY A 160 -10.31 20.66 13.78
C GLY A 160 -8.86 20.95 14.11
N ASN A 161 -8.04 19.92 14.33
CA ASN A 161 -6.61 20.03 14.62
C ASN A 161 -5.78 20.35 13.37
N MET A 162 -6.29 20.05 12.17
CA MET A 162 -5.59 20.20 10.89
C MET A 162 -6.02 21.42 10.08
N TYR A 163 -7.09 22.12 10.45
CA TYR A 163 -7.72 23.13 9.59
C TYR A 163 -6.77 24.26 9.20
N ASP A 164 -6.02 24.81 10.16
CA ASP A 164 -5.07 25.89 9.90
C ASP A 164 -3.97 25.48 8.90
N ALA A 165 -3.49 24.23 9.03
CA ALA A 165 -2.54 23.66 8.08
C ALA A 165 -3.16 23.51 6.69
N ALA A 166 -4.41 23.00 6.59
CA ALA A 166 -5.13 22.89 5.33
C ALA A 166 -5.27 24.24 4.61
N VAL A 167 -5.61 25.30 5.36
CA VAL A 167 -5.71 26.67 4.82
C VAL A 167 -4.36 27.17 4.28
N LYS A 168 -3.26 26.93 5.00
CA LYS A 168 -1.92 27.36 4.55
C LYS A 168 -1.46 26.59 3.31
N ILE A 169 -1.66 25.26 3.26
CA ILE A 169 -1.31 24.44 2.12
C ILE A 169 -2.16 24.83 0.89
N SER A 170 -3.48 24.96 1.05
CA SER A 170 -4.37 25.29 -0.05
C SER A 170 -4.04 26.62 -0.72
N LYS A 171 -3.50 27.58 0.02
CA LYS A 171 -3.01 28.85 -0.53
C LYS A 171 -1.83 28.67 -1.49
N GLN A 172 -1.06 27.58 -1.37
CA GLN A 172 0.10 27.32 -2.23
C GLN A 172 -0.25 26.61 -3.54
N ILE A 173 -1.48 26.05 -3.65
CA ILE A 173 -1.93 25.24 -4.79
C ILE A 173 -3.10 25.97 -5.45
N ASN A 174 -2.89 26.52 -6.65
CA ASN A 174 -4.00 27.09 -7.43
C ASN A 174 -4.71 26.00 -8.25
N PHE A 175 -5.92 26.32 -8.72
CA PHE A 175 -6.76 25.36 -9.49
C PHE A 175 -6.06 24.84 -10.74
N SER A 176 -5.27 25.66 -11.44
CA SER A 176 -4.55 25.22 -12.65
C SER A 176 -3.51 24.15 -12.32
N VAL A 177 -2.77 24.28 -11.20
CA VAL A 177 -1.84 23.27 -10.72
C VAL A 177 -2.60 22.01 -10.30
N ALA A 178 -3.65 22.16 -9.50
CA ALA A 178 -4.48 21.02 -9.09
C ALA A 178 -5.09 20.27 -10.29
N SER A 179 -5.59 20.98 -11.29
CA SER A 179 -6.11 20.40 -12.52
C SER A 179 -5.03 19.62 -13.30
N GLY A 180 -3.83 20.21 -13.44
CA GLY A 180 -2.74 19.56 -14.17
C GLY A 180 -2.16 18.33 -13.43
N VAL A 181 -2.17 18.33 -12.11
CA VAL A 181 -1.61 17.24 -11.28
C VAL A 181 -2.62 16.12 -11.06
N PHE A 182 -3.89 16.46 -10.77
CA PHE A 182 -4.91 15.50 -10.37
C PHE A 182 -5.98 15.24 -11.43
N GLY A 183 -5.91 15.89 -12.59
CA GLY A 183 -6.88 15.74 -13.65
C GLY A 183 -8.23 16.42 -13.38
N PHE A 184 -8.31 17.35 -12.43
CA PHE A 184 -9.55 18.07 -12.11
C PHE A 184 -10.02 18.94 -13.27
N ASN A 185 -11.32 19.04 -13.44
CA ASN A 185 -11.96 19.83 -14.47
C ASN A 185 -13.16 20.62 -13.91
N SER A 186 -13.92 21.28 -14.78
CA SER A 186 -15.04 22.14 -14.36
C SER A 186 -16.20 21.41 -13.68
N SER A 187 -16.28 20.07 -13.78
CA SER A 187 -17.28 19.25 -13.09
C SER A 187 -16.82 18.70 -11.74
N THR A 188 -15.53 18.88 -11.40
CA THR A 188 -14.99 18.43 -10.12
C THR A 188 -15.59 19.25 -8.99
N ASN A 189 -16.15 18.58 -7.97
CA ASN A 189 -16.71 19.28 -6.83
C ASN A 189 -15.64 19.97 -5.97
N ILE A 190 -16.06 21.00 -5.22
CA ILE A 190 -15.15 21.83 -4.42
C ILE A 190 -14.40 21.02 -3.34
N GLY A 191 -15.04 19.99 -2.76
CA GLY A 191 -14.42 19.10 -1.78
C GLY A 191 -13.19 18.43 -2.36
N MET A 192 -13.31 17.84 -3.55
CA MET A 192 -12.19 17.20 -4.24
C MET A 192 -11.08 18.20 -4.63
N VAL A 193 -11.43 19.43 -4.98
CA VAL A 193 -10.42 20.46 -5.27
C VAL A 193 -9.62 20.84 -4.03
N PHE A 194 -10.24 20.80 -2.84
CA PHE A 194 -9.58 21.13 -1.56
C PHE A 194 -8.83 19.93 -0.96
N TYR A 195 -9.26 18.69 -1.24
CA TYR A 195 -8.74 17.47 -0.65
C TYR A 195 -7.21 17.29 -0.73
N PRO A 196 -6.50 17.63 -1.83
CA PRO A 196 -5.05 17.52 -1.88
C PRO A 196 -4.33 18.26 -0.74
N ALA A 197 -4.88 19.41 -0.30
CA ALA A 197 -4.32 20.13 0.83
C ALA A 197 -4.46 19.35 2.15
N ILE A 198 -5.57 18.63 2.33
CA ILE A 198 -5.81 17.80 3.52
C ILE A 198 -4.88 16.58 3.53
N GLN A 199 -4.73 15.89 2.39
CA GLN A 199 -3.90 14.70 2.28
C GLN A 199 -2.41 14.96 2.54
N MET A 200 -1.93 16.16 2.26
CA MET A 200 -0.52 16.52 2.45
C MET A 200 -0.17 16.81 3.91
N ILE A 201 -1.14 17.18 4.77
CA ILE A 201 -0.88 17.63 6.13
C ILE A 201 -0.05 16.65 6.96
N PRO A 202 -0.32 15.32 6.95
CA PRO A 202 0.43 14.38 7.78
C PRO A 202 1.93 14.34 7.48
N THR A 203 2.35 14.72 6.28
CA THR A 203 3.77 14.78 5.93
C THR A 203 4.54 15.87 6.67
N PHE A 204 3.84 16.74 7.40
CA PHE A 204 4.37 17.84 8.19
C PHE A 204 4.16 17.65 9.71
N PHE A 205 3.77 16.46 10.15
CA PHE A 205 3.48 16.20 11.56
C PHE A 205 4.73 16.24 12.45
N GLU A 206 5.90 15.97 11.92
CA GLU A 206 7.16 16.08 12.64
C GLU A 206 8.18 16.97 11.89
N GLU A 207 9.12 17.53 12.62
CA GLU A 207 10.26 18.28 12.05
C GLU A 207 11.37 17.33 11.58
N LYS A 208 10.95 16.31 10.79
CA LYS A 208 11.78 15.26 10.21
C LYS A 208 11.25 14.92 8.82
N ARG A 209 12.03 14.18 8.05
CA ARG A 209 11.56 13.70 6.77
C ARG A 209 10.49 12.63 6.95
N CYS A 210 9.37 12.79 6.26
CA CYS A 210 8.34 11.78 6.14
C CYS A 210 8.74 10.75 5.09
N LEU A 211 8.67 9.44 5.40
CA LEU A 211 8.74 8.34 4.42
C LEU A 211 7.35 7.75 4.22
N ILE A 212 6.92 7.65 2.97
CA ILE A 212 5.58 7.18 2.58
C ILE A 212 5.67 5.87 1.83
N PRO A 213 5.40 4.72 2.48
CA PRO A 213 5.18 3.45 1.79
C PRO A 213 3.81 3.45 1.12
N ALA A 214 3.78 3.40 -0.21
CA ALA A 214 2.54 3.42 -0.99
C ALA A 214 2.71 2.72 -2.35
N ALA A 215 1.63 2.43 -3.05
CA ALA A 215 1.70 2.05 -4.44
C ALA A 215 2.08 3.27 -5.31
N ILE A 216 2.70 3.01 -6.47
CA ILE A 216 3.29 4.09 -7.30
C ILE A 216 2.26 5.08 -7.86
N ASP A 217 0.99 4.69 -7.98
CA ASP A 217 -0.10 5.56 -8.40
C ASP A 217 -0.28 6.78 -7.48
N GLN A 218 0.11 6.67 -6.22
CA GLN A 218 0.02 7.74 -5.22
C GLN A 218 1.12 8.82 -5.37
N ASP A 219 2.15 8.61 -6.19
CA ASP A 219 3.26 9.56 -6.38
C ASP A 219 2.80 10.97 -6.77
N THR A 220 1.70 11.08 -7.49
CA THR A 220 1.14 12.35 -7.97
C THR A 220 0.86 13.35 -6.83
N TYR A 221 0.27 12.89 -5.72
CA TYR A 221 0.02 13.73 -4.54
C TYR A 221 1.31 14.26 -3.94
N TRP A 222 2.31 13.39 -3.87
CA TRP A 222 3.55 13.72 -3.18
C TRP A 222 4.47 14.61 -4.02
N ARG A 223 4.35 14.60 -5.35
CA ARG A 223 5.02 15.61 -6.18
C ARG A 223 4.52 17.01 -5.85
N ALA A 224 3.21 17.20 -5.72
CA ALA A 224 2.64 18.47 -5.32
C ALA A 224 3.10 18.91 -3.91
N GLN A 225 3.17 17.98 -2.93
CA GLN A 225 3.74 18.24 -1.61
C GLN A 225 5.19 18.72 -1.70
N ARG A 226 6.01 18.07 -2.51
CA ARG A 226 7.44 18.40 -2.69
C ARG A 226 7.66 19.78 -3.27
N ASP A 227 6.74 20.29 -4.11
CA ASP A 227 6.80 21.61 -4.72
C ASP A 227 6.51 22.74 -3.71
N ILE A 228 5.79 22.43 -2.64
CA ILE A 228 5.40 23.42 -1.63
C ILE A 228 6.15 23.29 -0.29
N ALA A 229 6.71 22.11 0.01
CA ALA A 229 7.32 21.82 1.31
C ALA A 229 8.39 22.84 1.72
N GLU A 230 9.34 23.14 0.85
CA GLU A 230 10.42 24.09 1.14
C GLU A 230 9.90 25.52 1.33
N LYS A 231 8.83 25.91 0.61
CA LYS A 231 8.19 27.22 0.78
C LYS A 231 7.51 27.37 2.14
N LEU A 232 7.14 26.24 2.74
CA LEU A 232 6.53 26.15 4.06
C LEU A 232 7.57 25.90 5.17
N GLY A 233 8.87 25.79 4.82
CA GLY A 233 9.95 25.55 5.78
C GLY A 233 10.07 24.08 6.24
N HIS A 234 9.54 23.13 5.45
CA HIS A 234 9.51 21.72 5.79
C HIS A 234 10.26 20.85 4.78
N TYR A 235 10.47 19.59 5.15
CA TYR A 235 11.11 18.57 4.29
C TYR A 235 10.19 18.13 3.15
N LYS A 236 10.78 17.88 1.99
CA LYS A 236 10.13 17.13 0.93
C LYS A 236 9.90 15.70 1.39
N ALA A 237 8.69 15.21 1.27
CA ALA A 237 8.38 13.83 1.63
C ALA A 237 9.15 12.84 0.74
N ALA A 238 9.73 11.83 1.36
CA ALA A 238 10.31 10.69 0.69
C ALA A 238 9.24 9.61 0.47
N GLN A 239 9.46 8.74 -0.51
CA GLN A 239 8.51 7.72 -0.88
C GLN A 239 9.23 6.40 -1.18
N ILE A 240 8.54 5.30 -0.90
CA ILE A 240 8.92 3.97 -1.34
C ILE A 240 7.70 3.29 -1.98
N HIS A 241 7.85 2.89 -3.26
CA HIS A 241 6.72 2.50 -4.09
C HIS A 241 6.64 0.98 -4.28
N SER A 242 5.47 0.43 -3.97
CA SER A 242 5.14 -0.97 -4.27
C SER A 242 4.57 -1.13 -5.68
N LYS A 243 4.69 -2.36 -6.18
CA LYS A 243 3.89 -2.84 -7.31
C LYS A 243 2.44 -3.04 -6.88
N PHE A 244 1.55 -3.14 -7.86
CA PHE A 244 0.18 -3.57 -7.61
C PHE A 244 0.14 -5.08 -7.41
N ILE A 245 -0.74 -5.53 -6.51
CA ILE A 245 -1.08 -6.95 -6.42
C ILE A 245 -2.12 -7.22 -7.50
N PRO A 246 -1.83 -8.10 -8.47
CA PRO A 246 -2.80 -8.44 -9.50
C PRO A 246 -4.04 -9.10 -8.88
N ALA A 247 -5.20 -8.90 -9.50
CA ALA A 247 -6.38 -9.68 -9.16
C ALA A 247 -6.15 -11.18 -9.43
N LEU A 248 -6.93 -12.06 -8.81
CA LEU A 248 -6.81 -13.50 -9.07
C LEU A 248 -6.97 -13.83 -10.57
N THR A 249 -7.79 -13.08 -11.28
CA THR A 249 -8.10 -13.30 -12.71
C THR A 249 -6.98 -12.93 -13.70
N GLY A 250 -5.84 -12.47 -13.22
CA GLY A 250 -4.65 -12.29 -14.06
C GLY A 250 -3.89 -10.99 -13.83
N PRO A 251 -2.81 -10.78 -14.60
CA PRO A 251 -1.90 -9.65 -14.39
C PRO A 251 -2.47 -8.29 -14.88
N LYS A 252 -3.63 -8.27 -15.52
CA LYS A 252 -4.26 -7.04 -16.02
C LYS A 252 -5.07 -6.37 -14.93
N GLY A 253 -4.65 -5.16 -14.52
CA GLY A 253 -5.30 -4.39 -13.48
C GLY A 253 -4.90 -4.75 -12.05
N LYS A 254 -5.46 -4.02 -11.09
CA LYS A 254 -5.24 -4.23 -9.64
C LYS A 254 -6.43 -4.96 -9.00
N MET A 255 -6.20 -5.57 -7.85
CA MET A 255 -7.26 -6.12 -6.99
C MET A 255 -8.20 -4.99 -6.55
N SER A 256 -9.51 -5.27 -6.47
CA SER A 256 -10.51 -4.27 -6.12
C SER A 256 -11.62 -4.85 -5.23
N SER A 257 -12.04 -4.09 -4.21
CA SER A 257 -13.16 -4.45 -3.34
C SER A 257 -14.50 -4.51 -4.09
N SER A 258 -14.65 -3.80 -5.22
CA SER A 258 -15.85 -3.87 -6.06
C SER A 258 -16.02 -5.22 -6.78
N LYS A 259 -14.97 -6.05 -6.81
CA LYS A 259 -14.98 -7.40 -7.40
C LYS A 259 -14.53 -8.44 -6.36
N PRO A 260 -15.30 -8.68 -5.29
CA PRO A 260 -14.87 -9.50 -4.16
C PRO A 260 -14.59 -10.97 -4.53
N LYS A 261 -15.16 -11.46 -5.63
CA LYS A 261 -14.87 -12.81 -6.14
C LYS A 261 -13.48 -12.94 -6.78
N ASP A 262 -12.89 -11.84 -7.22
CA ASP A 262 -11.57 -11.80 -7.87
C ASP A 262 -10.48 -11.32 -6.91
N ALA A 263 -10.83 -11.14 -5.63
CA ALA A 263 -9.97 -10.69 -4.56
C ALA A 263 -10.05 -11.64 -3.35
N ILE A 264 -8.95 -11.75 -2.61
CA ILE A 264 -8.94 -12.39 -1.28
C ILE A 264 -9.21 -11.31 -0.25
N MET A 265 -10.39 -11.41 0.38
CA MET A 265 -10.81 -10.49 1.44
C MET A 265 -10.19 -10.87 2.77
N LEU A 266 -10.00 -9.91 3.68
CA LEU A 266 -9.41 -10.20 4.99
C LEU A 266 -10.32 -11.06 5.88
N ASP A 267 -11.62 -11.05 5.63
CA ASP A 267 -12.62 -11.84 6.35
C ASP A 267 -12.98 -13.17 5.65
N ASP A 268 -12.34 -13.51 4.51
CA ASP A 268 -12.56 -14.80 3.83
C ASP A 268 -12.20 -15.96 4.77
N ASN A 269 -13.07 -16.96 4.84
CA ASN A 269 -12.79 -18.20 5.54
C ASN A 269 -11.91 -19.14 4.68
N PRO A 270 -11.35 -20.23 5.26
CA PRO A 270 -10.46 -21.13 4.52
C PRO A 270 -11.07 -21.79 3.27
N GLU A 271 -12.37 -22.06 3.28
CA GLU A 271 -13.08 -22.66 2.15
C GLU A 271 -13.25 -21.64 1.02
N GLU A 272 -13.61 -20.40 1.34
CA GLU A 272 -13.72 -19.28 0.38
C GLU A 272 -12.37 -18.97 -0.26
N VAL A 273 -11.29 -18.93 0.53
CA VAL A 273 -9.94 -18.75 0.00
C VAL A 273 -9.59 -19.85 -0.99
N ARG A 274 -9.85 -21.12 -0.61
CA ARG A 274 -9.59 -22.25 -1.48
C ARG A 274 -10.39 -22.18 -2.77
N GLU A 275 -11.70 -21.91 -2.67
CA GLU A 275 -12.58 -21.82 -3.83
C GLU A 275 -12.09 -20.72 -4.79
N LYS A 276 -11.83 -19.50 -4.26
CA LYS A 276 -11.36 -18.35 -5.05
C LYS A 276 -10.03 -18.65 -5.75
N VAL A 277 -9.05 -19.21 -5.04
CA VAL A 277 -7.73 -19.50 -5.62
C VAL A 277 -7.83 -20.61 -6.67
N MET A 278 -8.48 -21.72 -6.35
CA MET A 278 -8.56 -22.88 -7.25
C MET A 278 -9.32 -22.55 -8.52
N GLN A 279 -10.43 -21.82 -8.42
CA GLN A 279 -11.31 -21.56 -9.58
C GLN A 279 -10.90 -20.33 -10.38
N ARG A 280 -10.30 -19.30 -9.75
CA ARG A 280 -10.10 -18.00 -10.39
C ARG A 280 -8.66 -17.56 -10.58
N ALA A 281 -7.69 -18.12 -9.80
CA ALA A 281 -6.31 -17.74 -10.00
C ALA A 281 -5.84 -18.10 -11.42
N TYR A 282 -5.53 -17.06 -12.19
CA TYR A 282 -5.01 -17.22 -13.55
C TYR A 282 -3.72 -18.02 -13.52
N SER A 283 -3.64 -19.01 -14.43
CA SER A 283 -2.51 -19.91 -14.48
C SER A 283 -1.69 -19.69 -15.74
N GLY A 284 -0.37 -19.72 -15.57
CA GLY A 284 0.60 -19.83 -16.66
C GLY A 284 0.86 -21.27 -17.11
N GLY A 285 0.20 -22.27 -16.48
CA GLY A 285 0.31 -23.67 -16.85
C GLY A 285 -0.50 -24.04 -18.07
N GLN A 286 -0.35 -25.30 -18.50
CA GLN A 286 -1.00 -25.84 -19.70
C GLN A 286 -2.38 -26.41 -19.38
N VAL A 287 -3.20 -26.61 -20.44
CA VAL A 287 -4.59 -27.08 -20.32
C VAL A 287 -4.66 -28.54 -19.89
N THR A 288 -3.74 -29.36 -20.37
CA THR A 288 -3.70 -30.78 -20.05
C THR A 288 -2.45 -31.13 -19.24
N ARG A 289 -2.57 -32.18 -18.41
CA ARG A 289 -1.43 -32.69 -17.63
C ARG A 289 -0.25 -33.05 -18.51
N LYS A 290 -0.50 -33.74 -19.67
CA LYS A 290 0.55 -34.16 -20.60
C LYS A 290 1.29 -32.93 -21.18
N GLU A 291 0.55 -31.89 -21.58
CA GLU A 291 1.18 -30.66 -22.09
C GLU A 291 1.95 -29.95 -20.99
N GLN A 292 1.46 -29.95 -19.73
CA GLN A 292 2.17 -29.40 -18.60
C GLN A 292 3.51 -30.10 -18.36
N GLU A 293 3.52 -31.46 -18.39
CA GLU A 293 4.72 -32.26 -18.25
C GLU A 293 5.72 -32.07 -19.43
N GLU A 294 5.23 -31.76 -20.63
CA GLU A 294 6.07 -31.53 -21.81
C GLU A 294 6.61 -30.07 -21.94
N LYS A 295 5.82 -29.08 -21.55
CA LYS A 295 6.10 -27.64 -21.85
C LYS A 295 6.35 -26.79 -20.61
N GLY A 296 5.95 -27.28 -19.43
CA GLY A 296 5.99 -26.49 -18.22
C GLY A 296 5.03 -25.28 -18.21
N ALA A 297 5.21 -24.39 -17.25
CA ALA A 297 4.39 -23.20 -17.04
C ALA A 297 5.14 -21.90 -17.26
N ASP A 298 4.43 -20.87 -17.71
CA ASP A 298 4.94 -19.50 -17.73
C ASP A 298 4.74 -18.84 -16.34
N LEU A 299 5.84 -18.77 -15.59
CA LEU A 299 5.86 -18.19 -14.25
C LEU A 299 5.55 -16.68 -14.22
N SER A 300 5.75 -16.00 -15.35
CA SER A 300 5.61 -14.54 -15.41
C SER A 300 4.16 -14.07 -15.34
N VAL A 301 3.22 -14.93 -15.76
CA VAL A 301 1.79 -14.64 -15.78
C VAL A 301 0.99 -15.43 -14.75
N ASP A 302 1.60 -16.45 -14.11
CA ASP A 302 0.93 -17.30 -13.13
C ASP A 302 0.73 -16.54 -11.79
N VAL A 303 -0.51 -16.25 -11.46
CA VAL A 303 -0.84 -15.44 -10.28
C VAL A 303 -0.47 -16.16 -8.98
N ALA A 304 -0.70 -17.46 -8.90
CA ALA A 304 -0.40 -18.22 -7.67
C ALA A 304 1.12 -18.21 -7.39
N TYR A 305 1.94 -18.46 -8.41
CA TYR A 305 3.38 -18.38 -8.28
C TYR A 305 3.87 -16.96 -7.95
N GLN A 306 3.31 -15.94 -8.64
CA GLN A 306 3.70 -14.55 -8.39
C GLN A 306 3.38 -14.08 -6.97
N TRP A 307 2.23 -14.47 -6.42
CA TRP A 307 1.89 -14.13 -5.03
C TRP A 307 2.78 -14.86 -4.03
N LEU A 308 3.01 -16.16 -4.22
CA LEU A 308 3.97 -16.91 -3.40
C LEU A 308 5.34 -16.25 -3.42
N LYS A 309 5.86 -15.98 -4.62
CA LYS A 309 7.19 -15.39 -4.81
C LYS A 309 7.31 -14.02 -4.17
N ASN A 310 6.35 -13.14 -4.39
CA ASN A 310 6.52 -11.74 -4.01
C ASN A 310 6.07 -11.43 -2.58
N LEU A 311 5.13 -12.21 -2.00
CA LEU A 311 4.41 -11.82 -0.79
C LEU A 311 4.41 -12.85 0.33
N PHE A 312 4.24 -14.15 0.04
CA PHE A 312 3.83 -15.10 1.05
C PHE A 312 4.84 -16.23 1.35
N LEU A 313 5.82 -16.48 0.50
CA LEU A 313 6.82 -17.54 0.73
C LEU A 313 8.21 -16.94 0.89
N GLU A 314 8.67 -16.80 2.15
CA GLU A 314 9.94 -16.16 2.49
C GLU A 314 11.16 -17.00 2.11
N ASP A 315 11.05 -18.33 2.15
CA ASP A 315 12.14 -19.26 1.83
C ASP A 315 12.49 -19.21 0.34
N ASP A 316 13.68 -18.65 0.04
CA ASP A 316 14.16 -18.50 -1.34
C ASP A 316 14.44 -19.84 -2.01
N GLY A 317 15.02 -20.80 -1.29
CA GLY A 317 15.31 -22.12 -1.84
C GLY A 317 14.04 -22.84 -2.23
N ARG A 318 12.99 -22.74 -1.41
CA ARG A 318 11.70 -23.37 -1.68
C ARG A 318 10.99 -22.70 -2.86
N ILE A 319 10.99 -21.35 -2.97
CA ILE A 319 10.32 -20.69 -4.11
C ILE A 319 11.08 -20.91 -5.42
N GLU A 320 12.41 -20.99 -5.40
CA GLU A 320 13.22 -21.34 -6.55
C GLU A 320 12.96 -22.79 -7.01
N GLU A 321 12.88 -23.73 -6.07
CA GLU A 321 12.54 -25.11 -6.36
C GLU A 321 11.14 -25.25 -6.98
N ILE A 322 10.12 -24.56 -6.41
CA ILE A 322 8.76 -24.53 -6.96
C ILE A 322 8.79 -23.96 -8.38
N GLY A 323 9.47 -22.81 -8.57
CA GLY A 323 9.57 -22.18 -9.88
C GLY A 323 10.21 -23.09 -10.92
N ARG A 324 11.34 -23.73 -10.58
CA ARG A 324 12.02 -24.68 -11.47
C ARG A 324 11.09 -25.85 -11.84
N LYS A 325 10.56 -26.57 -10.85
CA LYS A 325 9.66 -27.72 -11.09
C LYS A 325 8.43 -27.35 -11.93
N TYR A 326 7.84 -26.19 -11.65
CA TYR A 326 6.64 -25.76 -12.35
C TYR A 326 6.92 -25.34 -13.80
N SER A 327 8.05 -24.67 -14.04
CA SER A 327 8.46 -24.27 -15.40
C SER A 327 9.01 -25.44 -16.23
N GLU A 328 9.52 -26.50 -15.59
CA GLU A 328 10.01 -27.72 -16.26
C GLU A 328 8.91 -28.78 -16.45
N GLY A 329 7.69 -28.59 -15.89
CA GLY A 329 6.58 -29.53 -16.01
C GLY A 329 6.52 -30.60 -14.92
N ASP A 330 7.46 -30.60 -13.97
CA ASP A 330 7.52 -31.52 -12.83
C ASP A 330 6.50 -31.20 -11.72
N MET A 331 5.74 -30.12 -11.87
CA MET A 331 4.72 -29.67 -10.94
C MET A 331 3.47 -29.19 -11.68
N LEU A 332 2.30 -29.53 -11.14
CA LEU A 332 1.03 -29.14 -11.73
C LEU A 332 0.53 -27.82 -11.16
N THR A 333 -0.26 -27.08 -11.93
CA THR A 333 -0.93 -25.84 -11.52
C THR A 333 -1.70 -25.98 -10.19
N GLY A 334 -2.42 -27.11 -10.01
CA GLY A 334 -3.16 -27.38 -8.79
C GLY A 334 -2.27 -27.44 -7.54
N GLU A 335 -1.06 -28.00 -7.67
CA GLU A 335 -0.11 -28.09 -6.54
C GLU A 335 0.41 -26.72 -6.13
N VAL A 336 0.73 -25.85 -7.10
CA VAL A 336 1.16 -24.46 -6.80
C VAL A 336 0.03 -23.67 -6.15
N LYS A 337 -1.20 -23.82 -6.63
CA LYS A 337 -2.40 -23.19 -6.03
C LYS A 337 -2.66 -23.67 -4.60
N GLU A 338 -2.48 -24.97 -4.31
CA GLU A 338 -2.63 -25.50 -2.94
C GLU A 338 -1.61 -24.87 -1.98
N ILE A 339 -0.36 -24.70 -2.40
CA ILE A 339 0.66 -24.03 -1.58
C ILE A 339 0.24 -22.57 -1.30
N LEU A 340 -0.32 -21.88 -2.29
CA LEU A 340 -0.83 -20.51 -2.08
C LEU A 340 -2.00 -20.51 -1.11
N VAL A 341 -2.95 -21.44 -1.22
CA VAL A 341 -4.09 -21.57 -0.28
C VAL A 341 -3.60 -21.75 1.15
N GLU A 342 -2.61 -22.65 1.35
CA GLU A 342 -2.01 -22.88 2.67
C GLU A 342 -1.44 -21.56 3.25
N LYS A 343 -0.65 -20.84 2.47
CA LYS A 343 0.00 -19.60 2.91
C LYS A 343 -0.98 -18.45 3.16
N LEU A 344 -2.02 -18.33 2.32
CA LEU A 344 -3.09 -17.36 2.55
C LEU A 344 -3.87 -17.66 3.83
N ASN A 345 -4.22 -18.92 4.07
CA ASN A 345 -4.93 -19.34 5.28
C ASN A 345 -4.08 -19.12 6.55
N GLU A 346 -2.78 -19.39 6.49
CA GLU A 346 -1.85 -19.03 7.58
C GLU A 346 -1.86 -17.54 7.88
N PHE A 347 -1.78 -16.71 6.83
CA PHE A 347 -1.77 -15.25 6.95
C PHE A 347 -3.10 -14.73 7.52
N LEU A 348 -4.22 -15.10 6.90
CA LEU A 348 -5.55 -14.64 7.30
C LEU A 348 -5.92 -15.11 8.70
N SER A 349 -5.65 -16.35 9.06
CA SER A 349 -5.95 -16.88 10.40
C SER A 349 -5.23 -16.08 11.49
N LYS A 350 -3.95 -15.72 11.29
CA LYS A 350 -3.20 -14.88 12.25
C LYS A 350 -3.79 -13.47 12.35
N HIS A 351 -4.18 -12.91 11.22
CA HIS A 351 -4.78 -11.56 11.14
C HIS A 351 -6.16 -11.54 11.83
N GLN A 352 -7.06 -12.43 11.44
CA GLN A 352 -8.44 -12.54 11.97
C GLN A 352 -8.43 -12.80 13.48
N LYS A 353 -7.57 -13.72 13.94
CA LYS A 353 -7.41 -13.98 15.37
C LYS A 353 -7.00 -12.74 16.15
N ARG A 354 -6.04 -11.96 15.64
CA ARG A 354 -5.61 -10.73 16.31
C ARG A 354 -6.71 -9.66 16.27
N LYS A 355 -7.44 -9.54 15.14
CA LYS A 355 -8.61 -8.66 15.00
C LYS A 355 -9.67 -8.97 16.05
N GLU A 356 -10.00 -10.25 16.22
CA GLU A 356 -10.99 -10.72 17.19
C GLU A 356 -10.55 -10.50 18.65
N GLU A 357 -9.34 -10.92 19.00
CA GLU A 357 -8.84 -10.90 20.37
C GLU A 357 -8.48 -9.50 20.86
N LYS A 358 -7.92 -8.64 20.00
CA LYS A 358 -7.29 -7.37 20.41
C LYS A 358 -7.70 -6.15 19.57
N GLY A 359 -8.44 -6.34 18.49
CA GLY A 359 -8.71 -5.26 17.51
C GLY A 359 -9.31 -4.02 18.16
N LYS A 360 -10.30 -4.16 19.02
CA LYS A 360 -10.94 -3.02 19.71
C LYS A 360 -9.98 -2.29 20.64
N GLU A 361 -9.20 -3.01 21.45
CA GLU A 361 -8.21 -2.42 22.35
C GLU A 361 -7.11 -1.68 21.58
N LEU A 362 -6.59 -2.31 20.51
CA LEU A 362 -5.54 -1.72 19.68
C LEU A 362 -6.04 -0.50 18.93
N LYS A 363 -7.25 -0.56 18.38
CA LYS A 363 -7.90 0.59 17.77
C LYS A 363 -7.99 1.76 18.73
N GLU A 364 -8.54 1.56 19.93
CA GLU A 364 -8.70 2.60 20.94
C GLU A 364 -7.37 3.24 21.32
N LYS A 365 -6.34 2.40 21.50
CA LYS A 365 -5.00 2.91 21.76
C LYS A 365 -4.43 3.72 20.61
N MET A 366 -4.50 3.21 19.38
CA MET A 366 -3.92 3.90 18.22
C MET A 366 -4.69 5.15 17.81
N MET A 367 -5.99 5.22 18.11
CA MET A 367 -6.78 6.41 17.79
C MET A 367 -6.74 7.47 18.91
N TYR A 368 -6.76 7.05 20.19
CA TYR A 368 -7.05 7.99 21.28
C TYR A 368 -6.12 7.86 22.50
N GLU A 369 -5.77 6.64 22.92
CA GLU A 369 -5.18 6.41 24.25
C GLU A 369 -3.67 6.20 24.25
N GLY A 370 -3.07 5.78 23.16
CA GLY A 370 -1.63 5.58 23.03
C GLY A 370 -0.86 6.88 23.13
N ASN A 371 0.42 6.80 23.44
CA ASN A 371 1.26 7.97 23.71
C ASN A 371 1.28 8.96 22.53
N LEU A 372 1.42 8.44 21.28
CA LEU A 372 1.39 9.28 20.10
C LEU A 372 0.00 9.85 19.85
N ALA A 373 -1.05 9.05 19.98
CA ALA A 373 -2.44 9.49 19.76
C ALA A 373 -2.81 10.65 20.70
N LYS A 374 -2.59 10.50 22.01
CA LYS A 374 -2.81 11.58 22.98
C LYS A 374 -2.09 12.86 22.63
N LYS A 375 -0.78 12.75 22.31
CA LYS A 375 0.02 13.90 21.90
C LYS A 375 -0.57 14.60 20.67
N MET A 376 -1.11 13.84 19.74
CA MET A 376 -1.69 14.40 18.50
C MET A 376 -3.04 15.07 18.76
N TRP A 377 -3.91 14.47 19.57
CA TRP A 377 -5.19 15.10 19.93
C TRP A 377 -5.05 16.41 20.70
N ASP A 378 -4.01 16.54 21.52
CA ASP A 378 -3.72 17.77 22.28
C ASP A 378 -3.03 18.85 21.44
N ARG A 379 -2.75 18.59 20.15
CA ARG A 379 -1.94 19.46 19.30
C ARG A 379 -2.72 20.03 18.13
N GLU A 380 -2.69 21.36 17.96
CA GLU A 380 -2.97 21.99 16.67
C GLU A 380 -1.79 21.81 15.71
N ILE A 381 -2.05 21.40 14.48
CA ILE A 381 -1.02 21.26 13.45
C ILE A 381 -0.69 22.62 12.86
N LYS A 382 0.51 23.10 13.18
CA LYS A 382 1.04 24.36 12.68
C LYS A 382 2.19 24.06 11.71
N ILE A 383 2.08 24.56 10.48
CA ILE A 383 3.07 24.45 9.41
C ILE A 383 3.46 25.86 8.94
#